data_a2e54cf540e06e83ced6357910735f19
#
_entry.id   a2e54cf540e06e83ced6357910735f19
#
_cell.length_a   1.000
_cell.length_b   1.000
_cell.length_c   1.000
_cell.angle_alpha   90.00
_cell.angle_beta   90.00
_cell.angle_gamma   90.00
#
_symmetry.space_group_name_H-M   'P 1'
#
loop_
_entity.id
_entity.type
_entity.pdbx_description
1 polymer ?
#
loop_
_entity_poly.entity_id
_entity_poly.type
_entity_poly.pdbx_seq_one_letter_code
_entity_poly.pdbx_strand_id
1 'polypeptide(L)'
;MAKATAFDAAEYLDTNMVRLTFFGRHQDGHRDLVAPLRQAEEAMAGQTVSPPITSFGCLVPRPIRGTTNRLSNHALGRAFDLNPTGNPRITQAVDYLVIAAATGTDLHQLRRETDPATLSRISRAFQDSFTEAWASSQTEPNILAALQNRGVRERLNGYARHGICTLYVPLIQALIAAGLVWGGAWPSSKDFMHFELRR
;
A
#
# COMPACT_ATOMS: atom_id res chain seq x y z
N MET A 1 -3.39 -9.58 41.31
CA MET A 1 -3.48 -8.90 39.99
C MET A 1 -2.10 -8.40 39.61
N ALA A 2 -1.44 -9.01 38.62
CA ALA A 2 -0.15 -8.53 38.15
C ALA A 2 -0.36 -7.17 37.43
N LYS A 3 0.37 -6.13 37.88
CA LYS A 3 0.42 -4.86 37.15
C LYS A 3 0.97 -5.12 35.78
N ALA A 4 0.22 -4.74 34.74
CA ALA A 4 0.76 -4.70 33.39
C ALA A 4 1.99 -3.79 33.45
N THR A 5 3.17 -4.33 33.18
CA THR A 5 4.40 -3.55 33.03
C THR A 5 4.21 -2.57 31.88
N ALA A 6 4.53 -1.31 32.12
CA ALA A 6 4.50 -0.29 31.06
C ALA A 6 5.40 -0.77 29.91
N PHE A 7 4.94 -0.59 28.65
CA PHE A 7 5.71 -0.92 27.47
C PHE A 7 6.97 -0.04 27.42
N ASP A 8 8.14 -0.68 27.56
CA ASP A 8 9.42 -0.01 27.39
C ASP A 8 9.81 -0.01 25.90
N ALA A 9 9.67 1.15 25.28
CA ALA A 9 9.95 1.31 23.86
C ALA A 9 11.46 1.17 23.54
N ALA A 10 12.34 1.58 24.45
CA ALA A 10 13.78 1.51 24.23
C ALA A 10 14.24 0.05 24.28
N GLU A 11 13.84 -0.69 25.30
CA GLU A 11 14.12 -2.13 25.43
C GLU A 11 13.54 -2.92 24.25
N TYR A 12 12.31 -2.57 23.83
CA TYR A 12 11.69 -3.22 22.66
C TYR A 12 12.51 -3.00 21.39
N LEU A 13 12.93 -1.76 21.11
CA LEU A 13 13.70 -1.44 19.92
C LEU A 13 15.07 -2.14 19.94
N ASP A 14 15.78 -2.07 21.04
CA ASP A 14 17.10 -2.71 21.21
C ASP A 14 17.03 -4.23 21.01
N THR A 15 15.97 -4.85 21.55
CA THR A 15 15.79 -6.31 21.51
C THR A 15 15.32 -6.82 20.15
N ASN A 16 14.44 -6.08 19.45
CA ASN A 16 13.69 -6.61 18.31
C ASN A 16 14.11 -6.05 16.95
N MET A 17 14.82 -4.91 16.92
CA MET A 17 15.19 -4.28 15.66
C MET A 17 16.50 -4.82 15.11
N VAL A 18 16.53 -4.99 13.79
CA VAL A 18 17.71 -5.39 13.03
C VAL A 18 17.79 -4.61 11.73
N ARG A 19 18.97 -4.54 11.14
CA ARG A 19 19.14 -4.00 9.80
C ARG A 19 18.57 -4.98 8.77
N LEU A 20 17.48 -4.59 8.11
CA LEU A 20 16.88 -5.33 7.01
C LEU A 20 17.51 -4.92 5.69
N THR A 21 17.64 -5.88 4.78
CA THR A 21 18.02 -5.64 3.39
C THR A 21 16.97 -6.27 2.49
N PHE A 22 16.49 -5.53 1.48
CA PHE A 22 15.50 -6.01 0.53
C PHE A 22 15.72 -5.36 -0.83
N PHE A 23 16.04 -6.16 -1.85
CA PHE A 23 16.43 -5.69 -3.20
C PHE A 23 17.47 -4.56 -3.15
N GLY A 24 18.51 -4.73 -2.33
CA GLY A 24 19.58 -3.76 -2.18
C GLY A 24 19.21 -2.48 -1.41
N ARG A 25 18.00 -2.38 -0.86
CA ARG A 25 17.57 -1.29 0.02
C ARG A 25 17.72 -1.70 1.47
N HIS A 26 18.05 -0.76 2.34
CA HIS A 26 18.31 -1.01 3.75
C HIS A 26 17.40 -0.18 4.64
N GLN A 27 16.82 -0.80 5.66
CA GLN A 27 16.03 -0.14 6.69
C GLN A 27 16.15 -0.90 8.01
N ASP A 28 15.92 -0.22 9.13
CA ASP A 28 15.77 -0.90 10.41
C ASP A 28 14.32 -1.36 10.58
N GLY A 29 14.15 -2.60 10.99
CA GLY A 29 12.83 -3.20 11.17
C GLY A 29 12.88 -4.42 12.07
N HIS A 30 11.70 -4.97 12.38
CA HIS A 30 11.59 -6.11 13.30
C HIS A 30 12.27 -7.35 12.72
N ARG A 31 13.02 -8.09 13.57
CA ARG A 31 13.76 -9.30 13.17
C ARG A 31 12.90 -10.35 12.48
N ASP A 32 11.60 -10.45 12.84
CA ASP A 32 10.66 -11.40 12.23
C ASP A 32 10.38 -11.10 10.74
N LEU A 33 10.75 -9.92 10.23
CA LEU A 33 10.67 -9.62 8.80
C LEU A 33 11.80 -10.24 7.98
N VAL A 34 12.90 -10.64 8.59
CA VAL A 34 14.07 -11.16 7.87
C VAL A 34 13.71 -12.39 7.04
N ALA A 35 13.04 -13.38 7.64
CA ALA A 35 12.71 -14.61 6.93
C ALA A 35 11.70 -14.40 5.79
N PRO A 36 10.56 -13.68 5.98
CA PRO A 36 9.64 -13.40 4.88
C PRO A 36 10.25 -12.60 3.72
N LEU A 37 11.08 -11.59 4.02
CA LEU A 37 11.74 -10.80 2.98
C LEU A 37 12.71 -11.65 2.17
N ARG A 38 13.55 -12.46 2.84
CA ARG A 38 14.48 -13.36 2.18
C ARG A 38 13.75 -14.40 1.32
N GLN A 39 12.68 -15.02 1.84
CA GLN A 39 11.86 -15.96 1.07
C GLN A 39 11.28 -15.33 -0.19
N ALA A 40 10.81 -14.07 -0.11
CA ALA A 40 10.32 -13.35 -1.27
C ALA A 40 11.42 -13.03 -2.29
N GLU A 41 12.64 -12.64 -1.85
CA GLU A 41 13.78 -12.45 -2.76
C GLU A 41 14.20 -13.76 -3.43
N GLU A 42 14.24 -14.86 -2.69
CA GLU A 42 14.54 -16.19 -3.24
C GLU A 42 13.52 -16.63 -4.29
N ALA A 43 12.23 -16.36 -4.05
CA ALA A 43 11.16 -16.62 -5.02
C ALA A 43 11.27 -15.76 -6.30
N MET A 44 11.92 -14.60 -6.20
CA MET A 44 12.18 -13.69 -7.35
C MET A 44 13.54 -13.94 -8.01
N ALA A 45 14.34 -14.91 -7.52
CA ALA A 45 15.66 -15.18 -8.07
C ALA A 45 15.58 -15.51 -9.59
N GLY A 46 16.41 -14.85 -10.38
CA GLY A 46 16.41 -15.00 -11.83
C GLY A 46 15.31 -14.22 -12.57
N GLN A 47 14.44 -13.51 -11.86
CA GLN A 47 13.42 -12.64 -12.44
C GLN A 47 13.83 -11.17 -12.38
N THR A 48 13.44 -10.41 -13.41
CA THR A 48 13.56 -8.94 -13.37
C THR A 48 12.33 -8.36 -12.70
N VAL A 49 12.51 -7.78 -11.51
CA VAL A 49 11.44 -7.04 -10.81
C VAL A 49 11.24 -5.70 -11.50
N SER A 50 10.08 -5.52 -12.15
CA SER A 50 9.76 -4.29 -12.88
C SER A 50 8.35 -3.79 -12.51
N PRO A 51 8.21 -2.55 -12.02
CA PRO A 51 9.28 -1.59 -11.76
C PRO A 51 10.20 -2.02 -10.61
N PRO A 52 11.45 -1.54 -10.58
CA PRO A 52 12.40 -1.87 -9.52
C PRO A 52 11.96 -1.30 -8.18
N ILE A 53 12.44 -1.90 -7.09
CA ILE A 53 12.22 -1.35 -5.75
C ILE A 53 13.15 -0.14 -5.55
N THR A 54 12.56 1.05 -5.54
CA THR A 54 13.25 2.34 -5.38
C THR A 54 13.12 2.90 -3.97
N SER A 55 12.09 2.48 -3.22
CA SER A 55 11.81 2.89 -1.85
C SER A 55 11.38 1.69 -1.01
N PHE A 56 11.97 1.59 0.18
CA PHE A 56 11.67 0.60 1.21
C PHE A 56 11.67 1.33 2.56
N GLY A 57 10.48 1.55 3.15
CA GLY A 57 10.31 2.28 4.42
C GLY A 57 9.69 1.37 5.48
N CYS A 58 10.33 1.23 6.65
CA CYS A 58 9.88 0.31 7.69
C CYS A 58 9.47 1.03 8.98
N LEU A 59 10.43 1.54 9.73
CA LEU A 59 10.19 2.11 11.06
C LEU A 59 9.67 3.55 10.97
N VAL A 60 8.44 3.78 11.44
CA VAL A 60 7.84 5.11 11.57
C VAL A 60 7.16 5.20 12.94
N PRO A 61 7.79 5.86 13.94
CA PRO A 61 7.26 5.98 15.30
C PRO A 61 5.99 6.85 15.33
N ARG A 62 4.82 6.24 15.18
CA ARG A 62 3.54 6.93 15.24
C ARG A 62 2.41 6.00 15.69
N PRO A 63 1.35 6.53 16.36
CA PRO A 63 0.13 5.78 16.58
C PRO A 63 -0.60 5.48 15.26
N ILE A 64 -1.52 4.52 15.30
CA ILE A 64 -2.48 4.31 14.21
C ILE A 64 -3.28 5.59 14.02
N ARG A 65 -3.43 6.04 12.76
CA ARG A 65 -4.23 7.24 12.46
C ARG A 65 -5.64 7.13 13.04
N GLY A 66 -6.07 8.17 13.75
CA GLY A 66 -7.37 8.21 14.43
C GLY A 66 -7.39 7.53 15.81
N THR A 67 -6.23 7.11 16.32
CA THR A 67 -6.10 6.58 17.68
C THR A 67 -4.96 7.30 18.42
N THR A 68 -5.06 7.37 19.76
CA THR A 68 -4.04 8.02 20.62
C THR A 68 -3.17 7.00 21.35
N ASN A 69 -3.63 5.73 21.46
CA ASN A 69 -3.04 4.72 22.33
C ASN A 69 -2.71 3.39 21.64
N ARG A 70 -2.90 3.30 20.30
CA ARG A 70 -2.56 2.10 19.54
C ARG A 70 -1.39 2.40 18.61
N LEU A 71 -0.26 1.75 18.85
CA LEU A 71 0.89 1.84 17.95
C LEU A 71 0.59 1.16 16.61
N SER A 72 1.05 1.77 15.53
CA SER A 72 1.01 1.15 14.20
C SER A 72 2.05 0.03 14.12
N ASN A 73 1.88 -0.93 13.19
CA ASN A 73 2.90 -1.94 12.95
C ASN A 73 4.21 -1.31 12.45
N HIS A 74 4.18 -0.15 11.79
CA HIS A 74 5.38 0.62 11.48
C HIS A 74 6.12 1.11 12.73
N ALA A 75 5.40 1.55 13.78
CA ALA A 75 6.04 1.98 15.02
C ALA A 75 6.74 0.83 15.77
N LEU A 76 6.32 -0.40 15.49
CA LEU A 76 6.93 -1.62 16.03
C LEU A 76 7.93 -2.25 15.06
N GLY A 77 8.23 -1.61 13.92
CA GLY A 77 9.05 -2.16 12.87
C GLY A 77 8.47 -3.41 12.18
N ARG A 78 7.19 -3.75 12.42
CA ARG A 78 6.52 -4.97 11.95
C ARG A 78 5.78 -4.78 10.61
N ALA A 79 5.93 -3.61 9.99
CA ALA A 79 5.38 -3.29 8.68
C ALA A 79 6.39 -2.51 7.85
N PHE A 80 6.22 -2.57 6.53
CA PHE A 80 7.01 -1.77 5.61
C PHE A 80 6.18 -1.33 4.40
N ASP A 81 6.62 -0.25 3.77
CA ASP A 81 6.04 0.32 2.57
C ASP A 81 7.04 0.21 1.41
N LEU A 82 6.55 -0.20 0.22
CA LEU A 82 7.32 -0.29 -1.01
C LEU A 82 6.80 0.69 -2.06
N ASN A 83 7.71 1.47 -2.67
CA ASN A 83 7.41 2.36 -3.80
C ASN A 83 6.11 3.16 -3.66
N PRO A 84 5.95 4.00 -2.62
CA PRO A 84 4.68 4.64 -2.26
C PRO A 84 4.08 5.51 -3.38
N THR A 85 4.90 6.12 -4.24
CA THR A 85 4.42 7.02 -5.29
C THR A 85 3.47 6.32 -6.26
N GLY A 86 3.78 5.10 -6.70
CA GLY A 86 2.92 4.30 -7.59
C GLY A 86 2.00 3.33 -6.85
N ASN A 87 2.02 3.34 -5.52
CA ASN A 87 1.29 2.40 -4.68
C ASN A 87 0.69 3.13 -3.47
N PRO A 88 -0.14 4.17 -3.70
CA PRO A 88 -0.66 5.00 -2.64
C PRO A 88 -1.64 4.26 -1.74
N ARG A 89 -1.93 4.87 -0.59
CA ARG A 89 -3.08 4.50 0.22
C ARG A 89 -4.32 5.25 -0.25
N ILE A 90 -5.38 4.53 -0.63
CA ILE A 90 -6.68 5.08 -1.01
C ILE A 90 -7.65 4.96 0.16
N THR A 91 -8.09 6.10 0.71
CA THR A 91 -9.00 6.15 1.87
C THR A 91 -10.32 6.85 1.57
N GLN A 92 -10.36 7.68 0.52
CA GLN A 92 -11.51 8.51 0.22
C GLN A 92 -12.51 7.76 -0.67
N ALA A 93 -13.77 7.70 -0.24
CA ALA A 93 -14.85 7.04 -1.00
C ALA A 93 -14.98 7.62 -2.42
N VAL A 94 -14.75 8.93 -2.56
CA VAL A 94 -14.81 9.64 -3.83
C VAL A 94 -13.72 9.19 -4.81
N ASP A 95 -12.51 8.84 -4.33
CA ASP A 95 -11.45 8.34 -5.18
C ASP A 95 -11.85 6.99 -5.80
N TYR A 96 -12.44 6.08 -5.00
CA TYR A 96 -12.97 4.80 -5.51
C TYR A 96 -14.08 5.01 -6.55
N LEU A 97 -14.96 5.98 -6.32
CA LEU A 97 -16.04 6.29 -7.26
C LEU A 97 -15.48 6.70 -8.63
N VAL A 98 -14.53 7.62 -8.65
CA VAL A 98 -13.93 8.09 -9.90
C VAL A 98 -13.10 7.01 -10.59
N ILE A 99 -12.32 6.22 -9.83
CA ILE A 99 -11.56 5.09 -10.39
C ILE A 99 -12.53 4.07 -11.02
N ALA A 100 -13.59 3.70 -10.32
CA ALA A 100 -14.60 2.76 -10.83
C ALA A 100 -15.25 3.26 -12.13
N ALA A 101 -15.66 4.53 -12.16
CA ALA A 101 -16.25 5.14 -13.35
C ALA A 101 -15.28 5.23 -14.54
N ALA A 102 -14.04 5.64 -14.30
CA ALA A 102 -13.04 5.77 -15.37
C ALA A 102 -12.62 4.43 -15.95
N THR A 103 -12.66 3.35 -15.15
CA THR A 103 -12.23 2.01 -15.58
C THR A 103 -13.38 1.09 -15.99
N GLY A 104 -14.63 1.53 -15.84
CA GLY A 104 -15.81 0.67 -16.03
C GLY A 104 -15.92 -0.48 -15.02
N THR A 105 -15.22 -0.38 -13.89
CA THR A 105 -15.24 -1.41 -12.83
C THR A 105 -16.40 -1.13 -11.88
N ASP A 106 -17.07 -2.19 -11.41
CA ASP A 106 -18.07 -2.04 -10.34
C ASP A 106 -17.42 -1.54 -9.04
N LEU A 107 -18.02 -0.52 -8.41
CA LEU A 107 -17.50 0.12 -7.21
C LEU A 107 -17.37 -0.85 -6.03
N HIS A 108 -18.35 -1.75 -5.84
CA HIS A 108 -18.31 -2.73 -4.75
C HIS A 108 -17.26 -3.79 -5.01
N GLN A 109 -17.13 -4.22 -6.27
CA GLN A 109 -16.07 -5.14 -6.69
C GLN A 109 -14.70 -4.52 -6.48
N LEU A 110 -14.46 -3.28 -6.92
CA LEU A 110 -13.18 -2.58 -6.72
C LEU A 110 -12.78 -2.54 -5.23
N ARG A 111 -13.72 -2.24 -4.35
CA ARG A 111 -13.44 -2.17 -2.90
C ARG A 111 -13.14 -3.52 -2.27
N ARG A 112 -13.74 -4.61 -2.78
CA ARG A 112 -13.56 -5.98 -2.26
C ARG A 112 -12.44 -6.75 -2.95
N GLU A 113 -11.96 -6.25 -4.08
CA GLU A 113 -10.90 -6.93 -4.84
C GLU A 113 -9.64 -7.12 -3.99
N THR A 114 -9.08 -8.30 -4.01
CA THR A 114 -7.88 -8.67 -3.24
C THR A 114 -6.80 -9.26 -4.13
N ASP A 115 -7.12 -9.61 -5.38
CA ASP A 115 -6.15 -10.17 -6.33
C ASP A 115 -5.21 -9.06 -6.86
N PRO A 116 -3.90 -9.18 -6.61
CA PRO A 116 -2.93 -8.20 -7.08
C PRO A 116 -2.92 -8.00 -8.60
N ALA A 117 -3.16 -9.05 -9.39
CA ALA A 117 -3.15 -8.96 -10.84
C ALA A 117 -4.36 -8.15 -11.36
N THR A 118 -5.53 -8.36 -10.78
CA THR A 118 -6.72 -7.59 -11.11
C THR A 118 -6.57 -6.13 -10.71
N LEU A 119 -6.07 -5.85 -9.50
CA LEU A 119 -5.82 -4.48 -9.04
C LEU A 119 -4.76 -3.76 -9.89
N SER A 120 -3.72 -4.45 -10.32
CA SER A 120 -2.72 -3.90 -11.25
C SER A 120 -3.31 -3.59 -12.62
N ARG A 121 -4.23 -4.43 -13.15
CA ARG A 121 -4.96 -4.14 -14.40
C ARG A 121 -5.87 -2.92 -14.26
N ILE A 122 -6.59 -2.80 -13.16
CA ILE A 122 -7.43 -1.62 -12.86
C ILE A 122 -6.55 -0.36 -12.78
N SER A 123 -5.37 -0.45 -12.16
CA SER A 123 -4.41 0.66 -12.09
C SER A 123 -4.00 1.14 -13.49
N ARG A 124 -3.66 0.23 -14.40
CA ARG A 124 -3.32 0.58 -15.78
C ARG A 124 -4.52 1.15 -16.54
N ALA A 125 -5.68 0.50 -16.43
CA ALA A 125 -6.89 1.01 -17.07
C ALA A 125 -7.24 2.43 -16.59
N PHE A 126 -7.02 2.75 -15.31
CA PHE A 126 -7.21 4.09 -14.79
C PHE A 126 -6.21 5.09 -15.41
N GLN A 127 -4.94 4.74 -15.49
CA GLN A 127 -3.91 5.57 -16.13
C GLN A 127 -4.25 5.89 -17.59
N ASP A 128 -4.75 4.89 -18.33
CA ASP A 128 -5.11 5.03 -19.75
C ASP A 128 -6.41 5.84 -19.95
N SER A 129 -7.39 5.69 -19.05
CA SER A 129 -8.73 6.25 -19.21
C SER A 129 -8.90 7.62 -18.57
N PHE A 130 -8.26 7.90 -17.43
CA PHE A 130 -8.41 9.17 -16.71
C PHE A 130 -7.59 10.27 -17.37
N THR A 131 -8.21 10.89 -18.39
CA THR A 131 -7.65 12.02 -19.15
C THR A 131 -8.44 13.29 -18.92
N GLU A 132 -7.90 14.44 -19.33
CA GLU A 132 -8.64 15.72 -19.29
C GLU A 132 -9.91 15.66 -20.15
N ALA A 133 -9.85 14.98 -21.30
CA ALA A 133 -11.02 14.78 -22.17
C ALA A 133 -12.09 13.94 -21.46
N TRP A 134 -11.69 12.84 -20.80
CA TRP A 134 -12.61 12.04 -20.02
C TRP A 134 -13.22 12.85 -18.87
N ALA A 135 -12.41 13.57 -18.10
CA ALA A 135 -12.87 14.41 -16.99
C ALA A 135 -13.87 15.49 -17.44
N SER A 136 -13.62 16.11 -18.60
CA SER A 136 -14.47 17.14 -19.17
C SER A 136 -15.79 16.62 -19.77
N SER A 137 -15.85 15.33 -20.11
CA SER A 137 -17.06 14.68 -20.66
C SER A 137 -18.02 14.18 -19.58
N GLN A 138 -17.66 14.28 -18.30
CA GLN A 138 -18.48 13.73 -17.21
C GLN A 138 -19.76 14.55 -16.98
N THR A 139 -20.87 13.86 -16.86
CA THR A 139 -22.19 14.45 -16.57
C THR A 139 -22.79 13.94 -15.26
N GLU A 140 -22.22 12.88 -14.67
CA GLU A 140 -22.68 12.32 -13.42
C GLU A 140 -22.37 13.28 -12.27
N PRO A 141 -23.39 13.75 -11.49
CA PRO A 141 -23.23 14.84 -10.52
C PRO A 141 -22.16 14.61 -9.46
N ASN A 142 -22.05 13.40 -8.94
CA ASN A 142 -21.06 13.09 -7.90
C ASN A 142 -19.63 13.07 -8.44
N ILE A 143 -19.46 12.65 -9.69
CA ILE A 143 -18.15 12.67 -10.38
C ILE A 143 -17.76 14.12 -10.70
N LEU A 144 -18.70 14.92 -11.23
CA LEU A 144 -18.47 16.34 -11.46
C LEU A 144 -18.06 17.08 -10.20
N ALA A 145 -18.79 16.89 -9.10
CA ALA A 145 -18.46 17.50 -7.82
C ALA A 145 -17.05 17.08 -7.32
N ALA A 146 -16.69 15.81 -7.50
CA ALA A 146 -15.36 15.30 -7.19
C ALA A 146 -14.29 16.01 -8.02
N LEU A 147 -14.48 16.13 -9.32
CA LEU A 147 -13.52 16.72 -10.26
C LEU A 147 -13.40 18.25 -10.11
N GLN A 148 -14.43 18.92 -9.59
CA GLN A 148 -14.37 20.34 -9.24
C GLN A 148 -13.59 20.60 -7.95
N ASN A 149 -13.50 19.62 -7.05
CA ASN A 149 -12.67 19.75 -5.86
C ASN A 149 -11.19 19.65 -6.20
N ARG A 150 -10.46 20.74 -6.01
CA ARG A 150 -9.03 20.83 -6.36
C ARG A 150 -8.19 19.72 -5.73
N GLY A 151 -8.35 19.45 -4.42
CA GLY A 151 -7.56 18.44 -3.72
C GLY A 151 -7.86 17.01 -4.18
N VAL A 152 -9.11 16.72 -4.56
CA VAL A 152 -9.50 15.44 -5.18
C VAL A 152 -8.84 15.31 -6.55
N ARG A 153 -8.97 16.35 -7.38
CA ARG A 153 -8.42 16.36 -8.74
C ARG A 153 -6.89 16.21 -8.74
N GLU A 154 -6.19 16.89 -7.86
CA GLU A 154 -4.73 16.75 -7.71
C GLU A 154 -4.32 15.32 -7.35
N ARG A 155 -5.05 14.67 -6.43
CA ARG A 155 -4.82 13.26 -6.06
C ARG A 155 -5.07 12.32 -7.24
N LEU A 156 -6.21 12.46 -7.92
CA LEU A 156 -6.57 11.64 -9.08
C LEU A 156 -5.57 11.79 -10.24
N ASN A 157 -5.11 13.01 -10.51
CA ASN A 157 -4.04 13.27 -11.46
C ASN A 157 -2.72 12.60 -11.04
N GLY A 158 -2.43 12.58 -9.74
CA GLY A 158 -1.30 11.81 -9.19
C GLY A 158 -1.43 10.32 -9.47
N TYR A 159 -2.61 9.74 -9.26
CA TYR A 159 -2.91 8.34 -9.56
C TYR A 159 -2.81 8.03 -11.06
N ALA A 160 -3.33 8.89 -11.92
CA ALA A 160 -3.21 8.74 -13.37
C ALA A 160 -1.75 8.78 -13.84
N ARG A 161 -0.95 9.66 -13.27
CA ARG A 161 0.47 9.82 -13.63
C ARG A 161 1.34 8.67 -13.14
N HIS A 162 1.14 8.21 -11.91
CA HIS A 162 2.05 7.30 -11.23
C HIS A 162 1.49 5.88 -11.05
N GLY A 163 0.19 5.68 -11.30
CA GLY A 163 -0.54 4.46 -10.98
C GLY A 163 -1.03 4.40 -9.53
N ILE A 164 -1.77 3.35 -9.22
CA ILE A 164 -2.31 3.06 -7.88
C ILE A 164 -1.90 1.68 -7.35
N CYS A 165 -1.50 0.76 -8.25
CA CYS A 165 -1.01 -0.57 -7.92
C CYS A 165 0.01 -0.97 -8.99
N THR A 166 1.25 -0.49 -8.85
CA THR A 166 2.32 -0.65 -9.84
C THR A 166 3.42 -1.61 -9.42
N LEU A 167 3.41 -2.09 -8.17
CA LEU A 167 4.34 -3.12 -7.73
C LEU A 167 4.25 -4.36 -8.63
N TYR A 168 5.39 -5.00 -8.88
CA TYR A 168 5.47 -6.22 -9.65
C TYR A 168 4.58 -7.30 -9.02
N VAL A 169 3.57 -7.76 -9.76
CA VAL A 169 2.54 -8.68 -9.23
C VAL A 169 3.14 -9.95 -8.64
N PRO A 170 4.11 -10.63 -9.29
CA PRO A 170 4.75 -11.81 -8.69
C PRO A 170 5.45 -11.50 -7.36
N LEU A 171 6.01 -10.30 -7.19
CA LEU A 171 6.61 -9.89 -5.91
C LEU A 171 5.56 -9.72 -4.82
N ILE A 172 4.40 -9.10 -5.12
CA ILE A 172 3.29 -9.01 -4.15
C ILE A 172 2.86 -10.42 -3.74
N GLN A 173 2.71 -11.33 -4.70
CA GLN A 173 2.31 -12.72 -4.45
C GLN A 173 3.37 -13.47 -3.62
N ALA A 174 4.66 -13.28 -3.90
CA ALA A 174 5.75 -13.88 -3.12
C ALA A 174 5.76 -13.39 -1.66
N LEU A 175 5.55 -12.09 -1.42
CA LEU A 175 5.45 -11.53 -0.07
C LEU A 175 4.24 -12.08 0.70
N ILE A 176 3.09 -12.23 0.03
CA ILE A 176 1.90 -12.85 0.62
C ILE A 176 2.16 -14.33 0.93
N ALA A 177 2.78 -15.07 0.02
CA ALA A 177 3.14 -16.48 0.21
C ALA A 177 4.15 -16.67 1.35
N ALA A 178 5.03 -15.70 1.57
CA ALA A 178 5.95 -15.64 2.70
C ALA A 178 5.26 -15.30 4.05
N GLY A 179 3.93 -15.19 4.07
CA GLY A 179 3.12 -15.00 5.28
C GLY A 179 2.82 -13.56 5.66
N LEU A 180 3.18 -12.59 4.82
CA LEU A 180 2.85 -11.19 5.07
C LEU A 180 1.40 -10.87 4.69
N VAL A 181 0.83 -9.88 5.36
CA VAL A 181 -0.46 -9.28 5.00
C VAL A 181 -0.21 -8.09 4.10
N TRP A 182 -0.87 -8.03 2.95
CA TRP A 182 -0.80 -6.91 2.03
C TRP A 182 -1.98 -5.95 2.23
N GLY A 183 -1.68 -4.66 2.39
CA GLY A 183 -2.70 -3.62 2.59
C GLY A 183 -3.59 -3.37 1.36
N GLY A 184 -3.16 -3.74 0.16
CA GLY A 184 -3.99 -3.70 -1.05
C GLY A 184 -5.21 -4.63 -0.99
N ALA A 185 -5.20 -5.64 -0.13
CA ALA A 185 -6.33 -6.53 0.09
C ALA A 185 -7.36 -6.00 1.12
N TRP A 186 -7.11 -4.89 1.80
CA TRP A 186 -8.03 -4.36 2.81
C TRP A 186 -9.31 -3.78 2.18
N PRO A 187 -10.50 -4.12 2.70
CA PRO A 187 -11.76 -3.69 2.09
C PRO A 187 -12.16 -2.24 2.41
N SER A 188 -11.70 -1.69 3.53
CA SER A 188 -12.08 -0.34 3.99
C SER A 188 -11.19 0.76 3.44
N SER A 189 -9.92 0.46 3.21
CA SER A 189 -8.95 1.37 2.60
C SER A 189 -7.83 0.54 2.01
N LYS A 190 -7.60 0.64 0.71
CA LYS A 190 -6.47 -0.06 0.07
C LYS A 190 -5.19 0.70 0.32
N ASP A 191 -4.19 0.00 0.83
CA ASP A 191 -2.85 0.55 1.08
C ASP A 191 -1.85 -0.27 0.25
N PHE A 192 -1.66 0.14 -1.00
CA PHE A 192 -0.97 -0.68 -2.00
C PHE A 192 0.53 -0.83 -1.74
N MET A 193 1.15 0.13 -1.03
CA MET A 193 2.58 0.04 -0.65
C MET A 193 2.82 -0.86 0.56
N HIS A 194 1.78 -1.09 1.40
CA HIS A 194 1.91 -1.60 2.75
C HIS A 194 1.92 -3.12 2.84
N PHE A 195 2.91 -3.65 3.56
CA PHE A 195 3.01 -5.05 3.95
C PHE A 195 3.30 -5.14 5.45
N GLU A 196 2.70 -6.10 6.14
CA GLU A 196 2.91 -6.28 7.58
C GLU A 196 2.92 -7.74 8.02
N LEU A 197 3.60 -8.01 9.14
CA LEU A 197 3.51 -9.30 9.83
C LEU A 197 2.09 -9.53 10.34
N ARG A 198 1.59 -10.75 10.21
CA ARG A 198 0.33 -11.14 10.88
C ARG A 198 0.47 -10.93 12.38
N ARG A 199 -0.61 -10.50 13.01
CA ARG A 199 -0.69 -10.36 14.47
C ARG A 199 -0.83 -11.71 15.12
#